data_781bee70cd4c5e62511c7060133b6278
#
_entry.id   781bee70cd4c5e62511c7060133b6278
#
_cell.length_a   1.000
_cell.length_b   1.000
_cell.length_c   1.000
_cell.angle_alpha   90.00
_cell.angle_beta   90.00
_cell.angle_gamma   90.00
#
_symmetry.space_group_name_H-M   'P 1'
#
loop_
_entity.id
_entity.type
_entity.pdbx_description
1 polymer ?
#
loop_
_entity_poly.entity_id
_entity_poly.type
_entity_poly.pdbx_seq_one_letter_code
_entity_poly.pdbx_strand_id
1 'polypeptide(L)'
;MLNDLGRDPPAQCSAGPVGDDNVILFSFQNDSPYQGGVFFLTIHFPTDYPFKPPKLAFTTRIYHPNINSNGSICLDILRSQWSPALTISKVLLSICSLLCDPNPDDPLVPEIARIYKTDTEKYNRLAREWTEKYAML
;
A
#
# COMPACT_ATOMS: atom_id res chain seq x y z
N MET A 1 -15.79 -10.18 2.21
CA MET A 1 -14.67 -9.59 1.46
C MET A 1 -13.36 -9.62 2.20
N LEU A 2 -13.30 -9.07 3.40
CA LEU A 2 -12.06 -9.12 4.20
C LEU A 2 -11.68 -10.54 4.63
N ASN A 3 -12.61 -11.47 4.58
CA ASN A 3 -12.37 -12.87 4.93
C ASN A 3 -11.40 -13.57 3.97
N ASP A 4 -11.25 -13.06 2.76
CA ASP A 4 -10.32 -13.63 1.78
C ASP A 4 -8.86 -13.49 2.20
N LEU A 5 -8.55 -12.55 3.09
CA LEU A 5 -7.18 -12.27 3.50
C LEU A 5 -6.53 -13.42 4.25
N GLY A 6 -7.31 -14.25 4.94
CA GLY A 6 -6.78 -15.37 5.71
C GLY A 6 -6.40 -16.59 4.87
N ARG A 7 -6.83 -16.62 3.59
CA ARG A 7 -6.65 -17.79 2.73
C ARG A 7 -5.37 -17.76 1.93
N ASP A 8 -4.98 -16.59 1.45
CA ASP A 8 -3.91 -16.44 0.48
C ASP A 8 -3.14 -15.14 0.73
N PRO A 9 -2.44 -15.04 1.86
CA PRO A 9 -1.70 -13.83 2.18
C PRO A 9 -0.53 -13.65 1.22
N PRO A 10 -0.15 -12.39 0.89
CA PRO A 10 1.03 -12.13 0.09
C PRO A 10 2.29 -12.70 0.72
N ALA A 11 3.20 -13.23 -0.10
CA ALA A 11 4.42 -13.88 0.39
C ALA A 11 5.37 -12.92 1.12
N GLN A 12 5.31 -11.62 0.79
CA GLN A 12 6.26 -10.62 1.28
C GLN A 12 5.70 -9.74 2.38
N CYS A 13 4.41 -9.80 2.62
CA CYS A 13 3.76 -9.05 3.68
C CYS A 13 2.52 -9.78 4.17
N SER A 14 2.07 -9.42 5.36
CA SER A 14 0.83 -9.91 5.94
C SER A 14 -0.17 -8.78 6.00
N ALA A 15 -1.43 -9.07 5.71
CA ALA A 15 -2.49 -8.08 5.77
C ALA A 15 -3.74 -8.71 6.38
N GLY A 16 -4.47 -7.92 7.16
CA GLY A 16 -5.71 -8.38 7.75
C GLY A 16 -6.52 -7.24 8.35
N PRO A 17 -7.81 -7.48 8.58
CA PRO A 17 -8.68 -6.47 9.18
C PRO A 17 -8.34 -6.25 10.65
N VAL A 18 -8.59 -5.03 11.11
CA VAL A 18 -8.45 -4.66 12.51
C VAL A 18 -9.80 -4.18 13.02
N GLY A 19 -10.41 -4.95 13.92
CA GLY A 19 -11.72 -4.61 14.44
C GLY A 19 -12.81 -4.56 13.36
N ASP A 20 -13.86 -3.80 13.62
CA ASP A 20 -15.01 -3.68 12.73
C ASP A 20 -15.02 -2.40 11.90
N ASP A 21 -13.95 -1.60 11.92
CA ASP A 21 -13.95 -0.22 11.41
C ASP A 21 -13.39 -0.07 10.00
N ASN A 22 -13.36 -1.12 9.19
CA ASN A 22 -12.80 -1.06 7.84
C ASN A 22 -11.34 -0.56 7.83
N VAL A 23 -10.59 -0.97 8.82
CA VAL A 23 -9.16 -0.68 8.92
C VAL A 23 -8.38 -1.96 8.62
N ILE A 24 -7.34 -1.82 7.80
CA ILE A 24 -6.49 -2.93 7.41
C ILE A 24 -5.09 -2.67 7.93
N LEU A 25 -4.47 -3.70 8.49
CA LEU A 25 -3.11 -3.64 8.96
C LEU A 25 -2.21 -4.40 7.99
N PHE A 26 -1.14 -3.73 7.52
CA PHE A 26 -0.08 -4.35 6.73
C PHE A 26 1.19 -4.44 7.56
N SER A 27 1.82 -5.60 7.58
CA SER A 27 3.15 -5.76 8.17
C SER A 27 4.10 -6.36 7.14
N PHE A 28 5.32 -5.85 7.10
CA PHE A 28 6.34 -6.28 6.14
C PHE A 28 7.38 -7.15 6.81
N GLN A 29 7.65 -8.32 6.21
CA GLN A 29 8.57 -9.31 6.74
C GLN A 29 9.73 -9.63 5.80
N ASN A 30 9.80 -8.93 4.66
CA ASN A 30 10.83 -9.15 3.66
C ASN A 30 11.99 -8.14 3.78
N ASP A 31 12.97 -8.23 2.88
CA ASP A 31 14.15 -7.36 2.88
C ASP A 31 13.90 -5.96 2.29
N SER A 32 12.66 -5.52 2.21
CA SER A 32 12.35 -4.16 1.74
C SER A 32 12.75 -3.12 2.78
N PRO A 33 12.85 -1.85 2.38
CA PRO A 33 13.14 -0.77 3.35
C PRO A 33 12.03 -0.60 4.38
N TYR A 34 10.85 -1.19 4.15
CA TYR A 34 9.71 -1.14 5.07
C TYR A 34 9.70 -2.29 6.06
N GLN A 35 10.69 -3.17 6.03
CA GLN A 35 10.76 -4.35 6.88
C GLN A 35 10.59 -3.98 8.36
N GLY A 36 9.76 -4.75 9.05
CA GLY A 36 9.43 -4.51 10.45
C GLY A 36 8.37 -3.45 10.67
N GLY A 37 7.96 -2.74 9.62
CA GLY A 37 6.95 -1.70 9.72
C GLY A 37 5.53 -2.27 9.74
N VAL A 38 4.66 -1.57 10.45
CA VAL A 38 3.24 -1.87 10.51
C VAL A 38 2.48 -0.65 10.01
N PHE A 39 1.75 -0.83 8.92
CA PHE A 39 1.05 0.26 8.24
C PHE A 39 -0.45 0.03 8.29
N PHE A 40 -1.20 1.08 8.62
CA PHE A 40 -2.65 1.02 8.68
C PHE A 40 -3.24 1.72 7.47
N LEU A 41 -4.27 1.11 6.91
CA LEU A 41 -5.03 1.68 5.80
C LEU A 41 -6.50 1.72 6.18
N THR A 42 -7.21 2.72 5.67
CA THR A 42 -8.68 2.71 5.70
C THR A 42 -9.19 2.25 4.35
N ILE A 43 -10.35 1.59 4.36
CA ILE A 43 -11.03 1.18 3.15
C ILE A 43 -12.47 1.67 3.19
N HIS A 44 -12.90 2.30 2.11
CA HIS A 44 -14.28 2.77 1.92
C HIS A 44 -14.89 2.09 0.71
N PHE A 45 -16.05 1.49 0.90
CA PHE A 45 -16.80 0.90 -0.19
C PHE A 45 -17.84 1.90 -0.67
N PRO A 46 -17.83 2.28 -1.96
CA PRO A 46 -18.88 3.15 -2.50
C PRO A 46 -20.22 2.44 -2.50
N THR A 47 -21.31 3.21 -2.59
CA THR A 47 -22.66 2.65 -2.57
C THR A 47 -22.93 1.70 -3.74
N ASP A 48 -22.25 1.90 -4.86
CA ASP A 48 -22.36 1.06 -6.06
C ASP A 48 -21.22 0.04 -6.18
N TYR A 49 -20.50 -0.23 -5.08
CA TYR A 49 -19.56 -1.34 -5.05
C TYR A 49 -20.33 -2.65 -5.27
N PRO A 50 -19.84 -3.62 -6.06
CA PRO A 50 -18.48 -3.70 -6.64
C PRO A 50 -18.36 -3.13 -8.08
N PHE A 51 -19.31 -2.36 -8.55
CA PHE A 51 -19.26 -1.78 -9.90
C PHE A 51 -18.29 -0.60 -9.96
N LYS A 52 -18.04 0.03 -8.83
CA LYS A 52 -16.98 1.01 -8.68
C LYS A 52 -15.93 0.53 -7.68
N PRO A 53 -14.68 0.97 -7.81
CA PRO A 53 -13.61 0.49 -6.93
C PRO A 53 -13.79 0.99 -5.50
N PRO A 54 -13.26 0.23 -4.52
CA PRO A 54 -13.16 0.72 -3.16
C PRO A 54 -12.12 1.84 -3.08
N LYS A 55 -12.23 2.70 -2.09
CA LYS A 55 -11.27 3.77 -1.83
C LYS A 55 -10.40 3.36 -0.66
N LEU A 56 -9.09 3.28 -0.91
CA LEU A 56 -8.12 2.93 0.11
C LEU A 56 -7.16 4.09 0.31
N ALA A 57 -6.77 4.31 1.55
CA ALA A 57 -5.78 5.33 1.88
C ALA A 57 -4.96 4.88 3.08
N PHE A 58 -3.65 5.16 3.03
CA PHE A 58 -2.77 4.94 4.16
C PHE A 58 -3.04 5.97 5.24
N THR A 59 -3.20 5.54 6.48
CA THR A 59 -3.26 6.44 7.64
C THR A 59 -1.89 6.53 8.32
N THR A 60 -1.02 5.54 8.10
CA THR A 60 0.36 5.59 8.54
C THR A 60 1.21 6.24 7.45
N ARG A 61 2.10 7.15 7.81
CA ARG A 61 2.98 7.80 6.84
C ARG A 61 3.98 6.82 6.28
N ILE A 62 4.21 6.89 4.96
CA ILE A 62 5.13 6.02 4.26
C ILE A 62 5.88 6.82 3.19
N TYR A 63 7.15 6.53 3.01
CA TYR A 63 8.00 7.16 2.00
C TYR A 63 7.95 6.32 0.73
N HIS A 64 7.16 6.76 -0.26
CA HIS A 64 6.94 5.98 -1.48
C HIS A 64 6.53 6.90 -2.63
N PRO A 65 7.05 6.70 -3.85
CA PRO A 65 6.73 7.60 -4.97
C PRO A 65 5.27 7.56 -5.41
N ASN A 66 4.55 6.48 -5.11
CA ASN A 66 3.16 6.30 -5.53
C ASN A 66 2.15 6.51 -4.40
N ILE A 67 2.60 6.98 -3.25
CA ILE A 67 1.74 7.25 -2.10
C ILE A 67 2.10 8.64 -1.56
N ASN A 68 1.11 9.55 -1.54
CA ASN A 68 1.36 10.91 -1.12
C ASN A 68 1.15 11.11 0.39
N SER A 69 1.33 12.34 0.87
CA SER A 69 1.19 12.66 2.29
C SER A 69 -0.23 12.51 2.82
N ASN A 70 -1.22 12.52 1.93
CA ASN A 70 -2.62 12.28 2.30
C ASN A 70 -2.95 10.79 2.40
N GLY A 71 -2.01 9.91 2.06
CA GLY A 71 -2.24 8.48 2.03
C GLY A 71 -2.85 7.97 0.75
N SER A 72 -3.07 8.84 -0.24
CA SER A 72 -3.61 8.42 -1.54
C SER A 72 -2.63 7.51 -2.25
N ILE A 73 -3.15 6.49 -2.93
CA ILE A 73 -2.37 5.45 -3.59
C ILE A 73 -2.61 5.56 -5.09
N CYS A 74 -1.53 5.66 -5.88
CA CYS A 74 -1.61 5.60 -7.34
C CYS A 74 -1.50 4.14 -7.78
N LEU A 75 -2.64 3.50 -7.98
CA LEU A 75 -2.73 2.10 -8.38
C LEU A 75 -3.84 1.96 -9.42
N ASP A 76 -3.49 1.40 -10.58
CA ASP A 76 -4.40 1.33 -11.73
C ASP A 76 -5.69 0.56 -11.45
N ILE A 77 -5.62 -0.54 -10.70
CA ILE A 77 -6.81 -1.33 -10.38
C ILE A 77 -7.79 -0.61 -9.43
N LEU A 78 -7.35 0.47 -8.79
CA LEU A 78 -8.23 1.32 -7.99
C LEU A 78 -8.85 2.44 -8.81
N ARG A 79 -8.56 2.50 -10.11
CA ARG A 79 -9.05 3.53 -11.04
C ARG A 79 -9.55 2.89 -12.33
N SER A 80 -8.83 3.11 -13.42
CA SER A 80 -9.28 2.72 -14.77
C SER A 80 -9.29 1.20 -15.00
N GLN A 81 -8.49 0.45 -14.28
CA GLN A 81 -8.39 -1.01 -14.44
C GLN A 81 -9.23 -1.78 -13.42
N TRP A 82 -10.09 -1.11 -12.71
CA TRP A 82 -11.01 -1.78 -11.77
C TRP A 82 -11.98 -2.69 -12.52
N SER A 83 -12.27 -3.84 -11.93
CA SER A 83 -13.27 -4.79 -12.39
C SER A 83 -14.03 -5.35 -11.19
N PRO A 84 -15.36 -5.57 -11.32
CA PRO A 84 -16.12 -6.21 -10.24
C PRO A 84 -15.65 -7.61 -9.87
N ALA A 85 -14.84 -8.25 -10.75
CA ALA A 85 -14.26 -9.56 -10.46
C ALA A 85 -13.08 -9.50 -9.48
N LEU A 86 -12.52 -8.31 -9.22
CA LEU A 86 -11.42 -8.15 -8.29
C LEU A 86 -11.90 -8.26 -6.84
N THR A 87 -11.13 -8.99 -6.03
CA THR A 87 -11.41 -9.13 -4.60
C THR A 87 -10.52 -8.18 -3.80
N ILE A 88 -10.88 -7.91 -2.56
CA ILE A 88 -10.05 -7.10 -1.65
C ILE A 88 -8.69 -7.78 -1.45
N SER A 89 -8.66 -9.10 -1.38
CA SER A 89 -7.40 -9.85 -1.29
C SER A 89 -6.46 -9.51 -2.45
N LYS A 90 -6.98 -9.45 -3.67
CA LYS A 90 -6.18 -9.09 -4.85
C LYS A 90 -5.74 -7.64 -4.82
N VAL A 91 -6.59 -6.73 -4.34
CA VAL A 91 -6.23 -5.32 -4.18
C VAL A 91 -5.07 -5.17 -3.21
N LEU A 92 -5.12 -5.85 -2.06
CA LEU A 92 -4.07 -5.78 -1.06
C LEU A 92 -2.77 -6.43 -1.54
N LEU A 93 -2.89 -7.51 -2.31
CA LEU A 93 -1.73 -8.14 -2.95
C LEU A 93 -1.05 -7.18 -3.92
N SER A 94 -1.84 -6.44 -4.69
CA SER A 94 -1.33 -5.44 -5.63
C SER A 94 -0.66 -4.27 -4.91
N ILE A 95 -1.20 -3.84 -3.78
CA ILE A 95 -0.57 -2.81 -2.95
C ILE A 95 0.76 -3.31 -2.41
N CYS A 96 0.83 -4.55 -1.94
CA CYS A 96 2.06 -5.15 -1.47
C CYS A 96 3.12 -5.17 -2.58
N SER A 97 2.73 -5.56 -3.79
CA SER A 97 3.63 -5.55 -4.94
C SER A 97 4.12 -4.14 -5.28
N LEU A 98 3.25 -3.14 -5.19
CA LEU A 98 3.62 -1.75 -5.44
C LEU A 98 4.63 -1.25 -4.41
N LEU A 99 4.48 -1.63 -3.16
CA LEU A 99 5.39 -1.22 -2.10
C LEU A 99 6.78 -1.84 -2.28
N CYS A 100 6.84 -3.07 -2.76
CA CYS A 100 8.10 -3.76 -3.02
C CYS A 100 8.75 -3.33 -4.33
N ASP A 101 7.94 -2.91 -5.31
CA ASP A 101 8.39 -2.54 -6.65
C ASP A 101 7.67 -1.27 -7.10
N PRO A 102 8.17 -0.09 -6.67
CA PRO A 102 7.53 1.18 -7.02
C PRO A 102 7.47 1.43 -8.52
N ASN A 103 6.48 2.23 -8.92
CA ASN A 103 6.32 2.67 -10.31
C ASN A 103 6.72 4.14 -10.43
N PRO A 104 7.99 4.45 -10.66
CA PRO A 104 8.47 5.84 -10.69
C PRO A 104 8.03 6.61 -11.94
N ASP A 105 7.47 5.94 -12.94
CA ASP A 105 7.03 6.57 -14.17
C ASP A 105 5.62 7.17 -14.08
N ASP A 106 4.88 6.83 -13.03
CA ASP A 106 3.55 7.41 -12.76
C ASP A 106 3.46 7.83 -11.29
N PRO A 107 4.27 8.80 -10.86
CA PRO A 107 4.39 9.14 -9.45
C PRO A 107 3.31 10.09 -8.96
N LEU A 108 2.95 9.96 -7.69
CA LEU A 108 2.22 10.98 -6.94
C LEU A 108 3.17 11.97 -6.26
N VAL A 109 4.42 11.54 -6.01
CA VAL A 109 5.44 12.37 -5.39
C VAL A 109 6.67 12.37 -6.31
N PRO A 110 6.75 13.31 -7.24
CA PRO A 110 7.82 13.31 -8.24
C PRO A 110 9.23 13.36 -7.66
N GLU A 111 9.42 14.05 -6.55
CA GLU A 111 10.74 14.12 -5.91
C GLU A 111 11.21 12.77 -5.40
N ILE A 112 10.31 11.99 -4.80
CA ILE A 112 10.66 10.64 -4.33
C ILE A 112 10.95 9.74 -5.54
N ALA A 113 10.16 9.87 -6.60
CA ALA A 113 10.39 9.11 -7.83
C ALA A 113 11.76 9.40 -8.44
N ARG A 114 12.16 10.67 -8.43
CA ARG A 114 13.48 11.09 -8.92
C ARG A 114 14.60 10.45 -8.10
N ILE A 115 14.47 10.47 -6.77
CA ILE A 115 15.47 9.85 -5.88
C ILE A 115 15.52 8.35 -6.11
N TYR A 116 14.37 7.71 -6.27
CA TYR A 116 14.33 6.27 -6.57
C TYR A 116 15.07 5.91 -7.85
N LYS A 117 14.92 6.75 -8.90
CA LYS A 117 15.58 6.51 -10.19
C LYS A 117 17.07 6.82 -10.19
N THR A 118 17.49 7.84 -9.44
CA THR A 118 18.85 8.36 -9.51
C THR A 118 19.74 7.88 -8.39
N ASP A 119 19.18 7.54 -7.23
CA ASP A 119 19.95 7.13 -6.04
C ASP A 119 19.11 6.19 -5.18
N THR A 120 19.07 4.93 -5.60
CA THR A 120 18.26 3.90 -4.93
C THR A 120 18.71 3.67 -3.48
N GLU A 121 19.99 3.79 -3.19
CA GLU A 121 20.49 3.63 -1.81
C GLU A 121 19.94 4.72 -0.90
N LYS A 122 19.90 5.96 -1.38
CA LYS A 122 19.30 7.08 -0.65
C LYS A 122 17.81 6.86 -0.44
N TYR A 123 17.11 6.39 -1.48
CA TYR A 123 15.69 6.06 -1.38
C TYR A 123 15.45 5.01 -0.27
N ASN A 124 16.22 3.93 -0.29
CA ASN A 124 16.08 2.85 0.69
C ASN A 124 16.36 3.35 2.10
N ARG A 125 17.37 4.19 2.27
CA ARG A 125 17.70 4.77 3.57
C ARG A 125 16.57 5.65 4.11
N LEU A 126 16.04 6.54 3.27
CA LEU A 126 14.95 7.43 3.66
C LEU A 126 13.66 6.66 3.96
N ALA A 127 13.35 5.66 3.14
CA ALA A 127 12.18 4.82 3.38
C ALA A 127 12.31 4.06 4.70
N ARG A 128 13.49 3.56 5.02
CA ARG A 128 13.76 2.87 6.28
C ARG A 128 13.65 3.83 7.47
N GLU A 129 14.20 5.02 7.34
CA GLU A 129 14.11 6.04 8.40
C GLU A 129 12.67 6.42 8.69
N TRP A 130 11.85 6.61 7.64
CA TRP A 130 10.44 6.91 7.81
C TRP A 130 9.69 5.74 8.45
N THR A 131 10.02 4.52 8.06
CA THR A 131 9.42 3.31 8.65
C THR A 131 9.71 3.26 10.15
N GLU A 132 10.96 3.49 10.55
CA GLU A 132 11.35 3.52 11.96
C GLU A 132 10.65 4.63 12.73
N LYS A 133 10.41 5.76 12.08
CA LYS A 133 9.82 6.93 12.74
C LYS A 133 8.30 6.82 12.88
N TYR A 134 7.62 6.30 11.87
CA TYR A 134 6.15 6.38 11.80
C TYR A 134 5.45 5.03 11.88
N ALA A 135 6.11 3.93 11.59
CA ALA A 135 5.47 2.63 11.40
C ALA A 135 5.93 1.55 12.39
N MET A 136 6.79 1.87 13.33
CA MET A 136 7.18 0.91 14.37
C MET A 136 6.26 1.02 15.56
N LEU A 137 5.80 -0.14 16.05
CA LEU A 137 4.93 -0.21 17.23
C LEU A 137 5.76 -0.32 18.51
#